data_58c73806f63c13fb49d0af3c2f8712f5
#
_entry.id   58c73806f63c13fb49d0af3c2f8712f5
#
_cell.length_a   1.000
_cell.length_b   1.000
_cell.length_c   1.000
_cell.angle_alpha   90.00
_cell.angle_beta   90.00
_cell.angle_gamma   90.00
#
_symmetry.space_group_name_H-M   'P 1'
#
loop_
_entity.id
_entity.type
_entity.pdbx_description
1 polymer ?
#
loop_
_entity_poly.entity_id
_entity_poly.type
_entity_poly.pdbx_seq_one_letter_code
_entity_poly.pdbx_strand_id
1 'polypeptide(L)'
;MPRIKPPFAYFGSKGRFFKEIKLMFEENYRKNFIDLFAGSMEIPINFKNEFKELDVLANVKDEKIECFLSGNVVDTYKKGLEYIKCDLKINARNLYENDRAAFEEVSKRFKNIFSECCPCCGKKISTREKHEVFNENEKRVLRSLMGFGGNGTTLTNAFYSEEKIKKLELYIGALKAIKITTDLFNEKWEFKDSFIFLDPPYIRKTSIGEEGFIGYNYADDKGVDWTIKDDARLIEFIKRNQNKNNVFLVFGSVDNNLSKLLKENFECKFIIKEYKKQMFGKLADKAEYFCLIK
;
A
#
# COMPACT_ATOMS: atom_id res chain seq x y z
N MET A 1 -17.10 13.65 2.84
CA MET A 1 -17.14 12.46 3.73
C MET A 1 -15.81 12.29 4.44
N PRO A 2 -15.73 11.62 5.61
CA PRO A 2 -14.44 11.34 6.23
C PRO A 2 -13.61 10.42 5.33
N ARG A 3 -12.30 10.68 5.26
CA ARG A 3 -11.38 9.89 4.42
C ARG A 3 -11.22 8.48 4.97
N ILE A 4 -11.34 7.48 4.10
CA ILE A 4 -11.11 6.08 4.41
C ILE A 4 -9.61 5.81 4.35
N LYS A 5 -9.02 5.40 5.47
CA LYS A 5 -7.59 5.05 5.56
C LYS A 5 -7.43 3.53 5.57
N PRO A 6 -6.35 3.01 4.97
CA PRO A 6 -6.02 1.60 5.10
C PRO A 6 -5.92 1.19 6.57
N PRO A 7 -6.44 0.02 6.97
CA PRO A 7 -6.39 -0.46 8.35
C PRO A 7 -5.01 -1.04 8.74
N PHE A 8 -4.03 -0.92 7.86
CA PHE A 8 -2.66 -1.41 8.01
C PHE A 8 -1.64 -0.33 7.62
N ALA A 9 -0.41 -0.50 8.12
CA ALA A 9 0.69 0.37 7.73
C ALA A 9 1.14 0.07 6.29
N TYR A 10 1.21 1.10 5.45
CA TYR A 10 1.69 1.01 4.08
C TYR A 10 2.76 2.06 3.80
N PHE A 11 3.94 1.62 3.37
CA PHE A 11 5.01 2.52 2.99
C PHE A 11 4.70 3.18 1.65
N GLY A 12 4.85 4.49 1.58
CA GLY A 12 4.60 5.22 0.32
C GLY A 12 3.16 5.67 0.10
N SER A 13 2.22 5.44 1.05
CA SER A 13 0.86 5.97 0.93
C SER A 13 0.87 7.48 0.64
N LYS A 14 0.12 7.88 -0.40
CA LYS A 14 -0.04 9.27 -0.83
C LYS A 14 -1.26 9.97 -0.20
N GLY A 15 -1.88 9.31 0.79
CA GLY A 15 -3.04 9.87 1.47
C GLY A 15 -2.85 11.30 1.98
N ARG A 16 -1.64 11.65 2.48
CA ARG A 16 -1.34 13.02 2.91
C ARG A 16 -1.49 14.07 1.81
N PHE A 17 -1.35 13.69 0.55
CA PHE A 17 -1.49 14.55 -0.62
C PHE A 17 -2.86 14.46 -1.28
N PHE A 18 -3.81 13.78 -0.65
CA PHE A 18 -5.12 13.56 -1.23
C PHE A 18 -5.82 14.87 -1.62
N LYS A 19 -5.70 15.91 -0.82
CA LYS A 19 -6.29 17.23 -1.11
C LYS A 19 -5.72 17.85 -2.39
N GLU A 20 -4.41 17.81 -2.55
CA GLU A 20 -3.71 18.33 -3.72
C GLU A 20 -4.07 17.54 -4.98
N ILE A 21 -4.05 16.21 -4.89
CA ILE A 21 -4.43 15.32 -6.00
C ILE A 21 -5.88 15.58 -6.41
N LYS A 22 -6.78 15.73 -5.44
CA LYS A 22 -8.18 16.03 -5.66
C LYS A 22 -8.37 17.39 -6.38
N LEU A 23 -7.71 18.45 -5.93
CA LEU A 23 -7.78 19.78 -6.58
C LEU A 23 -7.32 19.70 -8.05
N MET A 24 -6.20 19.02 -8.31
CA MET A 24 -5.72 18.84 -9.68
C MET A 24 -6.69 18.04 -10.55
N PHE A 25 -7.36 17.04 -9.96
CA PHE A 25 -8.40 16.29 -10.63
C PHE A 25 -9.63 17.18 -10.94
N GLU A 26 -10.12 17.94 -9.97
CA GLU A 26 -11.29 18.83 -10.13
C GLU A 26 -11.07 19.88 -11.23
N GLU A 27 -9.85 20.46 -11.30
CA GLU A 27 -9.44 21.39 -12.34
C GLU A 27 -9.32 20.74 -13.74
N ASN A 28 -9.13 19.43 -13.78
CA ASN A 28 -8.91 18.66 -15.01
C ASN A 28 -9.84 17.44 -15.08
N TYR A 29 -11.09 17.60 -14.65
CA TYR A 29 -12.05 16.53 -14.49
C TYR A 29 -12.17 15.65 -15.73
N ARG A 30 -12.17 14.33 -15.49
CA ARG A 30 -12.50 13.29 -16.46
C ARG A 30 -13.48 12.30 -15.81
N LYS A 31 -14.27 11.63 -16.63
CA LYS A 31 -15.24 10.64 -16.15
C LYS A 31 -14.58 9.41 -15.55
N ASN A 32 -13.38 9.07 -16.01
CA ASN A 32 -12.60 7.93 -15.55
C ASN A 32 -11.43 8.42 -14.68
N PHE A 33 -11.23 7.82 -13.52
CA PHE A 33 -10.05 7.96 -12.69
C PHE A 33 -9.29 6.63 -12.68
N ILE A 34 -8.02 6.66 -13.05
CA ILE A 34 -7.18 5.47 -13.16
C ILE A 34 -5.95 5.64 -12.30
N ASP A 35 -5.72 4.73 -11.37
CA ASP A 35 -4.51 4.65 -10.55
C ASP A 35 -3.75 3.37 -10.90
N LEU A 36 -2.65 3.50 -11.66
CA LEU A 36 -1.89 2.34 -12.13
C LEU A 36 -0.89 1.80 -11.12
N PHE A 37 -0.67 2.51 -10.01
CA PHE A 37 0.24 2.12 -8.94
C PHE A 37 -0.44 2.30 -7.58
N ALA A 38 -1.65 1.78 -7.44
CA ALA A 38 -2.58 2.12 -6.36
C ALA A 38 -2.13 1.72 -4.95
N GLY A 39 -1.10 0.89 -4.83
CA GLY A 39 -0.47 0.54 -3.54
C GLY A 39 -1.48 0.22 -2.44
N SER A 40 -1.59 1.08 -1.45
CA SER A 40 -2.54 0.91 -0.34
C SER A 40 -4.01 1.13 -0.69
N MET A 41 -4.35 1.40 -1.94
CA MET A 41 -5.70 1.73 -2.42
C MET A 41 -6.32 2.99 -1.79
N GLU A 42 -5.57 3.76 -0.99
CA GLU A 42 -6.12 4.93 -0.28
C GLU A 42 -6.62 6.01 -1.23
N ILE A 43 -5.92 6.26 -2.34
CA ILE A 43 -6.32 7.27 -3.32
C ILE A 43 -7.59 6.85 -4.08
N PRO A 44 -7.63 5.70 -4.79
CA PRO A 44 -8.79 5.33 -5.59
C PRO A 44 -10.06 5.11 -4.75
N ILE A 45 -9.94 4.55 -3.53
CA ILE A 45 -11.06 4.39 -2.61
C ILE A 45 -11.69 5.76 -2.27
N ASN A 46 -10.86 6.75 -1.95
CA ASN A 46 -11.36 8.06 -1.54
C ASN A 46 -11.90 8.85 -2.73
N PHE A 47 -11.34 8.68 -3.93
CA PHE A 47 -11.94 9.24 -5.15
C PHE A 47 -13.34 8.67 -5.39
N LYS A 48 -13.52 7.35 -5.36
CA LYS A 48 -14.85 6.73 -5.50
C LYS A 48 -15.81 7.14 -4.38
N ASN A 49 -15.29 7.33 -3.17
CA ASN A 49 -16.13 7.75 -2.03
C ASN A 49 -16.63 9.19 -2.17
N GLU A 50 -15.82 10.11 -2.69
CA GLU A 50 -16.19 11.51 -2.90
C GLU A 50 -16.98 11.76 -4.20
N PHE A 51 -16.59 11.08 -5.28
CA PHE A 51 -17.18 11.21 -6.61
C PHE A 51 -17.90 9.91 -6.98
N LYS A 52 -19.15 9.76 -6.54
CA LYS A 52 -19.92 8.51 -6.70
C LYS A 52 -20.10 8.07 -8.15
N GLU A 53 -20.22 9.04 -9.06
CA GLU A 53 -20.42 8.79 -10.51
C GLU A 53 -19.11 8.49 -11.25
N LEU A 54 -17.97 8.61 -10.56
CA LEU A 54 -16.67 8.40 -11.18
C LEU A 54 -16.44 6.90 -11.45
N ASP A 55 -16.01 6.57 -12.64
CA ASP A 55 -15.50 5.24 -12.96
C ASP A 55 -14.06 5.15 -12.48
N VAL A 56 -13.81 4.30 -11.47
CA VAL A 56 -12.49 4.16 -10.86
C VAL A 56 -11.91 2.80 -11.18
N LEU A 57 -10.73 2.81 -11.82
CA LEU A 57 -9.87 1.64 -12.03
C LEU A 57 -8.60 1.79 -11.21
N ALA A 58 -8.26 0.78 -10.46
CA ALA A 58 -7.00 0.71 -9.73
C ALA A 58 -6.22 -0.54 -10.12
N ASN A 59 -4.94 -0.38 -10.43
CA ASN A 59 -4.03 -1.50 -10.63
C ASN A 59 -3.09 -1.61 -9.43
N VAL A 60 -3.04 -2.79 -8.83
CA VAL A 60 -2.24 -3.04 -7.63
C VAL A 60 -1.50 -4.36 -7.77
N LYS A 61 -0.18 -4.32 -7.59
CA LYS A 61 0.69 -5.51 -7.64
C LYS A 61 0.97 -6.08 -6.25
N ASP A 62 0.48 -5.46 -5.18
CA ASP A 62 0.76 -5.91 -3.82
C ASP A 62 -0.12 -7.11 -3.44
N GLU A 63 0.49 -8.28 -3.28
CA GLU A 63 -0.18 -9.52 -2.85
C GLU A 63 -0.98 -9.35 -1.54
N LYS A 64 -0.62 -8.36 -0.70
CA LYS A 64 -1.39 -8.04 0.51
C LYS A 64 -2.79 -7.57 0.16
N ILE A 65 -2.91 -6.71 -0.86
CA ILE A 65 -4.22 -6.22 -1.31
C ILE A 65 -5.03 -7.34 -1.97
N GLU A 66 -4.39 -8.22 -2.74
CA GLU A 66 -5.06 -9.41 -3.30
C GLU A 66 -5.68 -10.27 -2.21
N CYS A 67 -4.97 -10.49 -1.10
CA CYS A 67 -5.52 -11.23 0.04
C CYS A 67 -6.74 -10.54 0.66
N PHE A 68 -6.80 -9.20 0.62
CA PHE A 68 -7.96 -8.44 1.09
C PHE A 68 -9.17 -8.53 0.14
N LEU A 69 -8.93 -8.82 -1.13
CA LEU A 69 -9.99 -8.98 -2.14
C LEU A 69 -10.58 -10.39 -2.15
N SER A 70 -9.74 -11.41 -1.90
CA SER A 70 -10.08 -12.82 -2.12
C SER A 70 -10.64 -13.55 -0.89
N GLY A 71 -10.62 -12.96 0.31
CA GLY A 71 -10.89 -13.66 1.55
C GLY A 71 -11.91 -13.01 2.47
N ASN A 72 -12.36 -13.77 3.45
CA ASN A 72 -13.10 -13.25 4.59
C ASN A 72 -12.13 -12.62 5.61
N VAL A 73 -11.62 -11.45 5.25
CA VAL A 73 -10.55 -10.75 5.98
C VAL A 73 -10.94 -10.43 7.42
N VAL A 74 -12.20 -10.03 7.64
CA VAL A 74 -12.70 -9.68 8.98
C VAL A 74 -12.73 -10.92 9.88
N ASP A 75 -13.23 -12.02 9.39
CA ASP A 75 -13.28 -13.26 10.17
C ASP A 75 -11.89 -13.86 10.37
N THR A 76 -11.02 -13.78 9.36
CA THR A 76 -9.61 -14.14 9.51
C THR A 76 -8.94 -13.33 10.62
N TYR A 77 -9.18 -12.02 10.65
CA TYR A 77 -8.64 -11.15 11.69
C TYR A 77 -9.19 -11.50 13.07
N LYS A 78 -10.51 -11.71 13.22
CA LYS A 78 -11.13 -12.16 14.47
C LYS A 78 -10.58 -13.52 14.92
N LYS A 79 -10.49 -14.50 14.03
CA LYS A 79 -9.88 -15.81 14.28
C LYS A 79 -8.42 -15.68 14.77
N GLY A 80 -7.65 -14.74 14.16
CA GLY A 80 -6.29 -14.43 14.61
C GLY A 80 -6.25 -13.87 16.04
N LEU A 81 -7.15 -12.96 16.37
CA LEU A 81 -7.26 -12.39 17.73
C LEU A 81 -7.63 -13.46 18.77
N GLU A 82 -8.56 -14.35 18.45
CA GLU A 82 -8.93 -15.48 19.30
C GLU A 82 -7.75 -16.44 19.50
N TYR A 83 -7.03 -16.77 18.43
CA TYR A 83 -5.84 -17.64 18.50
C TYR A 83 -4.78 -17.12 19.46
N ILE A 84 -4.48 -15.81 19.40
CA ILE A 84 -3.51 -15.20 20.33
C ILE A 84 -4.10 -14.95 21.72
N LYS A 85 -5.35 -15.32 21.96
CA LYS A 85 -6.09 -15.14 23.22
C LYS A 85 -6.03 -13.69 23.70
N CYS A 86 -6.27 -12.75 22.79
CA CYS A 86 -6.40 -11.33 23.11
C CYS A 86 -7.71 -11.09 23.84
N ASP A 87 -7.66 -10.42 24.97
CA ASP A 87 -8.89 -9.90 25.60
C ASP A 87 -9.42 -8.74 24.76
N LEU A 88 -10.53 -8.96 24.06
CA LEU A 88 -11.15 -7.96 23.18
C LEU A 88 -11.76 -6.78 23.92
N LYS A 89 -11.82 -6.83 25.25
CA LYS A 89 -12.25 -5.68 26.07
C LYS A 89 -11.13 -4.67 26.31
N ILE A 90 -9.88 -5.08 26.08
CA ILE A 90 -8.70 -4.26 26.31
C ILE A 90 -8.10 -3.84 24.98
N ASN A 91 -7.97 -2.53 24.75
CA ASN A 91 -7.24 -2.01 23.60
C ASN A 91 -5.76 -2.47 23.66
N ALA A 92 -5.24 -2.94 22.53
CA ALA A 92 -3.87 -3.44 22.44
C ALA A 92 -2.81 -2.44 22.93
N ARG A 93 -3.03 -1.16 22.71
CA ARG A 93 -2.13 -0.11 23.18
C ARG A 93 -2.10 -0.05 24.71
N ASN A 94 -3.26 -0.15 25.35
CA ASN A 94 -3.35 -0.18 26.81
C ASN A 94 -2.66 -1.43 27.37
N LEU A 95 -2.79 -2.58 26.70
CA LEU A 95 -2.07 -3.79 27.06
C LEU A 95 -0.56 -3.58 27.01
N TYR A 96 -0.07 -2.97 25.94
CA TYR A 96 1.37 -2.66 25.77
C TYR A 96 1.91 -1.72 26.82
N GLU A 97 1.14 -0.68 27.19
CA GLU A 97 1.56 0.37 28.11
C GLU A 97 1.43 -0.05 29.59
N ASN A 98 0.42 -0.85 29.95
CA ASN A 98 0.07 -1.13 31.34
C ASN A 98 0.33 -2.58 31.79
N ASP A 99 0.43 -3.55 30.87
CA ASP A 99 0.73 -4.94 31.17
C ASP A 99 1.69 -5.53 30.14
N ARG A 100 2.96 -5.24 30.33
CA ARG A 100 4.03 -5.67 29.43
C ARG A 100 4.15 -7.18 29.34
N ALA A 101 3.97 -7.89 30.45
CA ALA A 101 4.07 -9.36 30.48
C ALA A 101 2.95 -10.02 29.66
N ALA A 102 1.72 -9.54 29.81
CA ALA A 102 0.60 -10.02 28.98
C ALA A 102 0.81 -9.69 27.50
N PHE A 103 1.34 -8.51 27.15
CA PHE A 103 1.69 -8.17 25.77
C PHE A 103 2.76 -9.09 25.19
N GLU A 104 3.77 -9.45 25.95
CA GLU A 104 4.84 -10.36 25.52
C GLU A 104 4.31 -11.77 25.26
N GLU A 105 3.38 -12.25 26.08
CA GLU A 105 2.75 -13.56 25.89
C GLU A 105 1.87 -13.58 24.61
N VAL A 106 1.07 -12.51 24.39
CA VAL A 106 0.31 -12.33 23.14
C VAL A 106 1.26 -12.26 21.93
N SER A 107 2.38 -11.55 22.05
CA SER A 107 3.40 -11.46 21.00
C SER A 107 4.03 -12.81 20.65
N LYS A 108 4.28 -13.63 21.65
CA LYS A 108 4.81 -14.99 21.48
C LYS A 108 3.80 -15.86 20.71
N ARG A 109 2.51 -15.80 21.07
CA ARG A 109 1.45 -16.53 20.34
C ARG A 109 1.31 -16.04 18.91
N PHE A 110 1.41 -14.73 18.68
CA PHE A 110 1.42 -14.17 17.33
C PHE A 110 2.56 -14.74 16.47
N LYS A 111 3.79 -14.80 16.99
CA LYS A 111 4.92 -15.42 16.28
C LYS A 111 4.66 -16.88 15.91
N ASN A 112 3.95 -17.62 16.75
CA ASN A 112 3.64 -19.03 16.52
C ASN A 112 2.72 -19.25 15.29
N ILE A 113 1.93 -18.25 14.88
CA ILE A 113 1.12 -18.31 13.64
C ILE A 113 2.01 -18.57 12.42
N PHE A 114 3.23 -18.03 12.43
CA PHE A 114 4.17 -18.06 11.30
C PHE A 114 5.32 -19.06 11.51
N SER A 115 5.34 -19.72 12.65
CA SER A 115 6.39 -20.69 12.99
C SER A 115 6.13 -22.01 12.29
N GLU A 116 7.18 -22.62 11.76
CA GLU A 116 7.16 -24.00 11.29
C GLU A 116 7.30 -25.01 12.44
N CYS A 117 7.40 -24.55 13.67
CA CYS A 117 7.60 -25.36 14.86
C CYS A 117 6.31 -25.49 15.66
N CYS A 118 6.11 -26.63 16.29
CA CYS A 118 5.03 -26.86 17.24
C CYS A 118 5.11 -25.84 18.40
N PRO A 119 4.04 -25.08 18.67
CA PRO A 119 4.07 -24.08 19.75
C PRO A 119 4.20 -24.68 21.16
N CYS A 120 3.88 -25.98 21.31
CA CYS A 120 3.93 -26.66 22.62
C CYS A 120 5.31 -27.27 22.95
N CYS A 121 6.04 -27.78 21.94
CA CYS A 121 7.30 -28.51 22.18
C CYS A 121 8.49 -27.98 21.37
N GLY A 122 8.31 -26.98 20.49
CA GLY A 122 9.38 -26.38 19.68
C GLY A 122 9.93 -27.26 18.55
N LYS A 123 9.45 -28.48 18.38
CA LYS A 123 9.90 -29.37 17.31
C LYS A 123 9.35 -28.92 15.95
N LYS A 124 10.17 -29.04 14.89
CA LYS A 124 9.68 -28.84 13.50
C LYS A 124 8.50 -29.79 13.26
N ILE A 125 7.38 -29.24 12.82
CA ILE A 125 6.20 -30.01 12.47
C ILE A 125 6.48 -30.65 11.10
N SER A 126 6.39 -31.96 11.01
CA SER A 126 6.52 -32.67 9.74
C SER A 126 5.37 -32.25 8.81
N THR A 127 5.63 -32.20 7.51
CA THR A 127 4.63 -31.84 6.48
C THR A 127 3.36 -32.71 6.50
N ARG A 128 3.40 -33.89 7.13
CA ARG A 128 2.25 -34.79 7.27
C ARG A 128 1.34 -34.49 8.48
N GLU A 129 1.79 -33.69 9.44
CA GLU A 129 1.06 -33.41 10.70
C GLU A 129 0.59 -31.95 10.80
N LYS A 130 0.77 -31.16 9.75
CA LYS A 130 0.33 -29.76 9.72
C LYS A 130 -1.20 -29.70 9.62
N HIS A 131 -1.88 -29.73 10.74
CA HIS A 131 -3.18 -29.04 10.85
C HIS A 131 -2.89 -27.53 10.86
N GLU A 132 -2.72 -26.94 9.68
CA GLU A 132 -2.53 -25.50 9.59
C GLU A 132 -3.79 -24.78 10.07
N VAL A 133 -3.70 -24.13 11.21
CA VAL A 133 -4.80 -23.31 11.75
C VAL A 133 -5.12 -22.15 10.80
N PHE A 134 -4.11 -21.67 10.08
CA PHE A 134 -4.21 -20.58 9.11
C PHE A 134 -3.53 -20.99 7.80
N ASN A 135 -4.23 -20.83 6.67
CA ASN A 135 -3.62 -20.94 5.35
C ASN A 135 -2.72 -19.73 5.03
N GLU A 136 -1.96 -19.78 3.93
CA GLU A 136 -1.02 -18.71 3.59
C GLU A 136 -1.69 -17.36 3.35
N ASN A 137 -2.89 -17.32 2.76
CA ASN A 137 -3.64 -16.07 2.58
C ASN A 137 -4.08 -15.49 3.92
N GLU A 138 -4.58 -16.31 4.84
CA GLU A 138 -4.92 -15.89 6.21
C GLU A 138 -3.68 -15.37 6.94
N LYS A 139 -2.53 -16.02 6.82
CA LYS A 139 -1.27 -15.57 7.41
C LYS A 139 -0.85 -14.20 6.84
N ARG A 140 -0.98 -13.98 5.53
CA ARG A 140 -0.68 -12.66 4.91
C ARG A 140 -1.59 -11.56 5.45
N VAL A 141 -2.89 -11.82 5.58
CA VAL A 141 -3.83 -10.89 6.21
C VAL A 141 -3.41 -10.56 7.64
N LEU A 142 -3.09 -11.56 8.45
CA LEU A 142 -2.69 -11.36 9.85
C LEU A 142 -1.35 -10.60 9.97
N ARG A 143 -0.36 -10.88 9.12
CA ARG A 143 0.89 -10.09 9.03
C ARG A 143 0.60 -8.63 8.77
N SER A 144 -0.27 -8.34 7.80
CA SER A 144 -0.61 -6.97 7.40
C SER A 144 -1.34 -6.20 8.49
N LEU A 145 -2.28 -6.84 9.19
CA LEU A 145 -3.12 -6.20 10.19
C LEU A 145 -2.50 -6.14 11.58
N MET A 146 -1.69 -7.11 11.94
CA MET A 146 -1.18 -7.28 13.32
C MET A 146 0.34 -7.10 13.42
N GLY A 147 1.07 -7.38 12.35
CA GLY A 147 2.54 -7.31 12.34
C GLY A 147 3.08 -5.89 12.21
N PHE A 148 4.18 -5.58 12.88
CA PHE A 148 4.91 -4.33 12.71
C PHE A 148 5.51 -4.29 11.30
N GLY A 149 5.20 -3.25 10.54
CA GLY A 149 5.66 -3.12 9.16
C GLY A 149 5.14 -4.22 8.20
N GLY A 150 4.13 -4.99 8.63
CA GLY A 150 3.57 -6.09 7.84
C GLY A 150 4.40 -7.38 7.88
N ASN A 151 5.36 -7.51 8.81
CA ASN A 151 6.09 -8.75 9.04
C ASN A 151 5.36 -9.68 10.04
N GLY A 152 5.65 -10.96 9.99
CA GLY A 152 5.08 -11.96 10.89
C GLY A 152 5.88 -12.16 12.18
N THR A 153 6.92 -11.38 12.43
CA THR A 153 7.86 -11.62 13.52
C THR A 153 7.62 -10.75 14.75
N THR A 154 7.04 -9.57 14.54
CA THR A 154 6.86 -8.58 15.61
C THR A 154 5.42 -8.09 15.59
N LEU A 155 4.72 -8.25 16.73
CA LEU A 155 3.37 -7.72 16.91
C LEU A 155 3.43 -6.20 17.09
N THR A 156 2.56 -5.46 16.39
CA THR A 156 2.44 -4.02 16.62
C THR A 156 1.67 -3.73 17.89
N ASN A 157 2.01 -2.65 18.61
CA ASN A 157 1.24 -2.20 19.78
C ASN A 157 -0.18 -1.69 19.43
N ALA A 158 -0.48 -1.54 18.14
CA ALA A 158 -1.80 -1.19 17.64
C ALA A 158 -2.48 -2.38 16.91
N PHE A 159 -2.15 -3.63 17.30
CA PHE A 159 -2.67 -4.80 16.62
C PHE A 159 -4.19 -4.96 16.74
N TYR A 160 -4.81 -4.43 17.80
CA TYR A 160 -6.25 -4.50 18.03
C TYR A 160 -6.84 -3.21 18.61
N SER A 161 -8.03 -2.86 18.12
CA SER A 161 -9.03 -2.00 18.74
C SER A 161 -10.39 -2.26 18.06
N GLU A 162 -11.50 -2.00 18.74
CA GLU A 162 -12.84 -2.07 18.11
C GLU A 162 -12.94 -1.16 16.88
N GLU A 163 -12.36 0.03 16.96
CA GLU A 163 -12.32 0.97 15.85
C GLU A 163 -11.58 0.39 14.64
N LYS A 164 -10.57 -0.45 14.87
CA LYS A 164 -9.83 -1.11 13.78
C LYS A 164 -10.69 -2.09 13.01
N ILE A 165 -11.57 -2.84 13.69
CA ILE A 165 -12.53 -3.73 13.01
C ILE A 165 -13.48 -2.90 12.14
N LYS A 166 -14.07 -1.84 12.68
CA LYS A 166 -14.97 -0.94 11.93
C LYS A 166 -14.26 -0.31 10.72
N LYS A 167 -13.01 0.12 10.87
CA LYS A 167 -12.19 0.64 9.77
C LYS A 167 -11.91 -0.41 8.71
N LEU A 168 -11.66 -1.65 9.12
CA LEU A 168 -11.44 -2.77 8.23
C LEU A 168 -12.69 -3.08 7.41
N GLU A 169 -13.86 -3.16 8.03
CA GLU A 169 -15.15 -3.38 7.37
C GLU A 169 -15.45 -2.27 6.35
N LEU A 170 -15.24 -1.01 6.74
CA LEU A 170 -15.41 0.15 5.87
C LEU A 170 -14.45 0.10 4.65
N TYR A 171 -13.19 -0.23 4.90
CA TYR A 171 -12.18 -0.35 3.85
C TYR A 171 -12.51 -1.47 2.86
N ILE A 172 -12.88 -2.66 3.34
CA ILE A 172 -13.29 -3.80 2.50
C ILE A 172 -14.55 -3.46 1.69
N GLY A 173 -15.53 -2.81 2.32
CA GLY A 173 -16.72 -2.34 1.62
C GLY A 173 -16.41 -1.37 0.47
N ALA A 174 -15.46 -0.46 0.70
CA ALA A 174 -15.04 0.51 -0.31
C ALA A 174 -14.23 -0.12 -1.46
N LEU A 175 -13.42 -1.14 -1.19
CA LEU A 175 -12.72 -1.90 -2.25
C LEU A 175 -13.69 -2.51 -3.26
N LYS A 176 -14.84 -3.01 -2.82
CA LYS A 176 -15.85 -3.63 -3.70
C LYS A 176 -16.50 -2.64 -4.68
N ALA A 177 -16.39 -1.34 -4.45
CA ALA A 177 -16.93 -0.30 -5.31
C ALA A 177 -15.98 0.14 -6.44
N ILE A 178 -14.80 -0.46 -6.55
CA ILE A 178 -13.73 -0.08 -7.48
C ILE A 178 -13.42 -1.27 -8.38
N LYS A 179 -13.16 -1.01 -9.66
CA LYS A 179 -12.57 -2.01 -10.56
C LYS A 179 -11.09 -2.16 -10.22
N ILE A 180 -10.66 -3.37 -9.86
CA ILE A 180 -9.29 -3.66 -9.46
C ILE A 180 -8.67 -4.68 -10.42
N THR A 181 -7.44 -4.40 -10.85
CA THR A 181 -6.58 -5.33 -11.60
C THR A 181 -5.27 -5.54 -10.83
N THR A 182 -4.63 -6.66 -11.07
CA THR A 182 -3.37 -7.05 -10.40
C THR A 182 -2.26 -7.33 -11.42
N ASP A 183 -2.39 -6.74 -12.60
CA ASP A 183 -1.48 -6.97 -13.71
C ASP A 183 -0.14 -6.25 -13.52
N LEU A 184 0.90 -6.79 -14.14
CA LEU A 184 2.15 -6.06 -14.30
C LEU A 184 1.93 -4.84 -15.20
N PHE A 185 2.59 -3.72 -14.86
CA PHE A 185 2.53 -2.52 -15.69
C PHE A 185 2.90 -2.85 -17.15
N ASN A 186 2.04 -2.42 -18.07
CA ASN A 186 2.22 -2.62 -19.49
C ASN A 186 2.08 -1.29 -20.24
N GLU A 187 3.16 -0.85 -20.89
CA GLU A 187 3.19 0.39 -21.67
C GLU A 187 2.25 0.39 -22.88
N LYS A 188 1.69 -0.77 -23.24
CA LYS A 188 0.72 -0.93 -24.35
C LYS A 188 -0.73 -0.69 -23.91
N TRP A 189 -1.02 -0.53 -22.64
CA TRP A 189 -2.35 -0.20 -22.19
C TRP A 189 -2.85 1.11 -22.80
N GLU A 190 -4.11 1.14 -23.17
CA GLU A 190 -4.75 2.28 -23.78
C GLU A 190 -5.95 2.73 -22.98
N PHE A 191 -5.98 4.03 -22.70
CA PHE A 191 -7.06 4.70 -22.00
C PHE A 191 -7.53 5.91 -22.79
N LYS A 192 -8.78 6.32 -22.57
CA LYS A 192 -9.40 7.48 -23.20
C LYS A 192 -10.26 8.23 -22.20
N ASP A 193 -10.33 9.55 -22.33
CA ASP A 193 -11.15 10.43 -21.50
C ASP A 193 -10.92 10.20 -19.99
N SER A 194 -9.66 10.03 -19.58
CA SER A 194 -9.29 9.57 -18.25
C SER A 194 -8.33 10.54 -17.54
N PHE A 195 -8.49 10.66 -16.22
CA PHE A 195 -7.47 11.22 -15.36
C PHE A 195 -6.64 10.05 -14.82
N ILE A 196 -5.37 10.00 -15.18
CA ILE A 196 -4.47 8.88 -14.89
C ILE A 196 -3.45 9.31 -13.85
N PHE A 197 -3.55 8.74 -12.67
CA PHE A 197 -2.62 8.96 -11.57
C PHE A 197 -1.52 7.89 -11.61
N LEU A 198 -0.27 8.35 -11.56
CA LEU A 198 0.93 7.53 -11.71
C LEU A 198 1.89 7.81 -10.55
N ASP A 199 2.03 6.86 -9.64
CA ASP A 199 2.97 6.88 -8.51
C ASP A 199 3.89 5.65 -8.56
N PRO A 200 4.76 5.54 -9.58
CA PRO A 200 5.61 4.37 -9.75
C PRO A 200 6.63 4.24 -8.61
N PRO A 201 7.20 3.06 -8.39
CA PRO A 201 8.31 2.89 -7.47
C PRO A 201 9.49 3.79 -7.84
N TYR A 202 10.17 4.36 -6.83
CA TYR A 202 11.26 5.31 -7.07
C TYR A 202 12.60 4.62 -7.14
N ILE A 203 13.36 4.91 -8.20
CA ILE A 203 14.78 4.59 -8.27
C ILE A 203 15.53 5.64 -7.44
N ARG A 204 16.29 5.20 -6.45
CA ARG A 204 17.14 6.07 -5.63
C ARG A 204 18.60 5.79 -5.92
N LYS A 205 19.44 6.84 -5.90
CA LYS A 205 20.88 6.66 -5.87
C LYS A 205 21.27 5.99 -4.55
N THR A 206 22.05 4.92 -4.64
CA THR A 206 22.68 4.32 -3.47
C THR A 206 23.77 5.25 -2.94
N SER A 207 24.18 5.07 -1.69
CA SER A 207 25.31 5.79 -1.08
C SER A 207 26.65 5.57 -1.80
N ILE A 208 26.72 4.61 -2.70
CA ILE A 208 27.91 4.25 -3.51
C ILE A 208 27.87 4.90 -4.90
N GLY A 209 26.82 5.70 -5.22
CA GLY A 209 26.68 6.36 -6.51
C GLY A 209 26.13 5.46 -7.62
N GLU A 210 25.92 4.17 -7.36
CA GLU A 210 25.22 3.28 -8.27
C GLU A 210 23.71 3.51 -8.17
N GLU A 211 23.04 3.59 -9.33
CA GLU A 211 21.58 3.64 -9.38
C GLU A 211 21.04 2.27 -9.00
N GLY A 212 20.75 2.11 -7.71
CA GLY A 212 20.20 0.88 -7.14
C GLY A 212 18.81 1.08 -6.61
N PHE A 213 17.97 0.09 -6.78
CA PHE A 213 16.66 0.00 -6.19
C PHE A 213 16.81 -0.17 -4.66
N ILE A 214 16.39 0.81 -3.88
CA ILE A 214 16.04 0.55 -2.50
C ILE A 214 14.62 0.06 -2.54
N GLY A 215 14.44 -1.24 -2.78
CA GLY A 215 13.16 -1.90 -2.70
C GLY A 215 12.53 -1.57 -1.36
N TYR A 216 11.25 -1.23 -1.35
CA TYR A 216 10.50 -1.42 -0.13
C TYR A 216 10.61 -2.93 0.13
N ASN A 217 11.32 -3.33 1.19
CA ASN A 217 11.33 -4.71 1.66
C ASN A 217 9.89 -5.03 2.10
N TYR A 218 9.04 -5.35 1.13
CA TYR A 218 7.84 -6.09 1.41
C TYR A 218 8.32 -7.44 1.92
N ALA A 219 7.82 -7.89 3.05
CA ALA A 219 8.33 -9.02 3.81
C ALA A 219 8.40 -10.36 3.06
N ASP A 220 8.02 -10.40 1.81
CA ASP A 220 7.99 -11.57 0.93
C ASP A 220 8.81 -11.33 -0.35
N ASP A 221 10.09 -11.05 -0.24
CA ASP A 221 11.24 -11.23 -1.17
C ASP A 221 11.06 -11.07 -2.70
N LYS A 222 9.88 -10.77 -3.20
CA LYS A 222 9.65 -10.45 -4.60
C LYS A 222 9.37 -8.96 -4.76
N GLY A 223 10.35 -8.14 -4.38
CA GLY A 223 10.33 -6.71 -4.67
C GLY A 223 10.01 -6.48 -6.14
N VAL A 224 9.15 -5.52 -6.43
CA VAL A 224 8.99 -5.04 -7.80
C VAL A 224 10.29 -4.34 -8.15
N ASP A 225 11.13 -4.99 -8.93
CA ASP A 225 12.34 -4.40 -9.48
C ASP A 225 11.92 -3.36 -10.53
N TRP A 226 11.69 -2.13 -10.07
CA TRP A 226 11.49 -0.99 -10.97
C TRP A 226 12.84 -0.45 -11.38
N THR A 227 13.08 -0.38 -12.68
CA THR A 227 14.37 -0.03 -13.26
C THR A 227 14.28 1.24 -14.11
N ILE A 228 15.42 1.77 -14.55
CA ILE A 228 15.49 2.86 -15.53
C ILE A 228 14.73 2.52 -16.81
N LYS A 229 14.71 1.24 -17.20
CA LYS A 229 13.94 0.79 -18.38
C LYS A 229 12.44 0.93 -18.14
N ASP A 230 11.98 0.75 -16.91
CA ASP A 230 10.56 0.90 -16.57
C ASP A 230 10.16 2.37 -16.53
N ASP A 231 11.05 3.29 -16.13
CA ASP A 231 10.83 4.73 -16.30
C ASP A 231 10.65 5.09 -17.78
N ALA A 232 11.49 4.55 -18.66
CA ALA A 232 11.36 4.76 -20.10
C ALA A 232 10.04 4.17 -20.66
N ARG A 233 9.64 2.98 -20.23
CA ARG A 233 8.35 2.37 -20.59
C ARG A 233 7.17 3.23 -20.12
N LEU A 234 7.28 3.88 -18.96
CA LEU A 234 6.26 4.80 -18.47
C LEU A 234 6.14 6.04 -19.36
N ILE A 235 7.26 6.60 -19.84
CA ILE A 235 7.26 7.69 -20.83
C ILE A 235 6.54 7.26 -22.13
N GLU A 236 6.85 6.09 -22.65
CA GLU A 236 6.18 5.56 -23.86
C GLU A 236 4.68 5.34 -23.64
N PHE A 237 4.27 4.87 -22.46
CA PHE A 237 2.87 4.75 -22.08
C PHE A 237 2.17 6.13 -22.12
N ILE A 238 2.78 7.17 -21.55
CA ILE A 238 2.22 8.53 -21.54
C ILE A 238 2.08 9.04 -22.97
N LYS A 239 3.13 8.96 -23.79
CA LYS A 239 3.12 9.38 -25.21
C LYS A 239 2.00 8.72 -26.00
N ARG A 240 1.83 7.39 -25.85
CA ARG A 240 0.78 6.60 -26.54
C ARG A 240 -0.63 7.05 -26.18
N ASN A 241 -0.82 7.54 -24.95
CA ASN A 241 -2.12 7.88 -24.42
C ASN A 241 -2.41 9.39 -24.40
N GLN A 242 -1.42 10.26 -24.65
CA GLN A 242 -1.55 11.73 -24.51
C GLN A 242 -2.62 12.31 -25.44
N ASN A 243 -2.73 11.82 -26.67
CA ASN A 243 -3.69 12.36 -27.67
C ASN A 243 -5.12 11.79 -27.55
N LYS A 244 -5.48 11.13 -26.43
CA LYS A 244 -6.77 10.47 -26.22
C LYS A 244 -7.65 11.18 -25.19
N ASN A 245 -7.49 12.50 -25.07
CA ASN A 245 -8.17 13.35 -24.07
C ASN A 245 -7.90 12.89 -22.62
N ASN A 246 -6.71 12.36 -22.37
CA ASN A 246 -6.26 11.97 -21.05
C ASN A 246 -5.50 13.12 -20.37
N VAL A 247 -5.52 13.11 -19.06
CA VAL A 247 -4.67 13.96 -18.21
C VAL A 247 -3.87 13.05 -17.30
N PHE A 248 -2.55 13.26 -17.23
CA PHE A 248 -1.68 12.48 -16.38
C PHE A 248 -1.20 13.31 -15.20
N LEU A 249 -1.29 12.76 -14.02
CA LEU A 249 -0.67 13.29 -12.83
C LEU A 249 0.40 12.29 -12.37
N VAL A 250 1.65 12.61 -12.65
CA VAL A 250 2.80 11.80 -12.25
C VAL A 250 3.34 12.32 -10.93
N PHE A 251 3.47 11.42 -9.97
CA PHE A 251 4.05 11.68 -8.67
C PHE A 251 5.43 11.05 -8.56
N GLY A 252 6.39 11.73 -7.94
CA GLY A 252 7.74 11.21 -7.83
C GLY A 252 8.63 11.95 -6.84
N SER A 253 9.83 11.43 -6.60
CA SER A 253 10.87 12.08 -5.83
C SER A 253 11.62 13.08 -6.71
N VAL A 254 11.95 14.25 -6.15
CA VAL A 254 12.75 15.26 -6.86
C VAL A 254 14.13 14.68 -7.21
N ASP A 255 14.66 15.07 -8.36
CA ASP A 255 15.98 14.71 -8.88
C ASP A 255 16.22 13.21 -9.15
N ASN A 256 15.17 12.49 -9.51
CA ASN A 256 15.29 11.12 -10.00
C ASN A 256 15.32 11.04 -11.54
N ASN A 257 15.62 9.85 -12.09
CA ASN A 257 15.65 9.61 -13.52
C ASN A 257 14.31 9.95 -14.19
N LEU A 258 13.20 9.54 -13.60
CA LEU A 258 11.87 9.82 -14.14
C LEU A 258 11.60 11.33 -14.26
N SER A 259 12.00 12.15 -13.26
CA SER A 259 11.79 13.61 -13.33
C SER A 259 12.53 14.26 -14.48
N LYS A 260 13.72 13.75 -14.85
CA LYS A 260 14.48 14.21 -16.01
C LYS A 260 13.77 13.83 -17.31
N LEU A 261 13.40 12.56 -17.45
CA LEU A 261 12.69 12.08 -18.64
C LEU A 261 11.37 12.81 -18.87
N LEU A 262 10.62 13.14 -17.82
CA LEU A 262 9.38 13.92 -17.93
C LEU A 262 9.64 15.31 -18.50
N LYS A 263 10.68 16.02 -18.00
CA LYS A 263 11.07 17.37 -18.48
C LYS A 263 11.55 17.35 -19.93
N GLU A 264 12.25 16.30 -20.34
CA GLU A 264 12.79 16.15 -21.70
C GLU A 264 11.72 15.79 -22.73
N ASN A 265 10.65 15.11 -22.33
CA ASN A 265 9.67 14.56 -23.27
C ASN A 265 8.33 15.28 -23.29
N PHE A 266 8.00 16.09 -22.27
CA PHE A 266 6.69 16.73 -22.16
C PHE A 266 6.80 18.20 -21.74
N GLU A 267 5.92 19.02 -22.32
CA GLU A 267 5.61 20.31 -21.76
C GLU A 267 4.69 20.11 -20.55
N CYS A 268 5.26 20.21 -19.34
CA CYS A 268 4.56 19.86 -18.12
C CYS A 268 4.87 20.81 -16.96
N LYS A 269 3.88 20.96 -16.07
CA LYS A 269 4.02 21.78 -14.86
C LYS A 269 4.45 20.92 -13.69
N PHE A 270 5.63 21.22 -13.13
CA PHE A 270 6.10 20.63 -11.88
C PHE A 270 5.67 21.46 -10.68
N ILE A 271 5.08 20.82 -9.68
CA ILE A 271 4.75 21.41 -8.39
C ILE A 271 5.53 20.62 -7.34
N ILE A 272 6.50 21.26 -6.71
CA ILE A 272 7.34 20.64 -5.68
C ILE A 272 6.69 20.83 -4.32
N LYS A 273 6.64 19.77 -3.54
CA LYS A 273 6.18 19.75 -2.15
C LYS A 273 7.32 19.31 -1.23
N GLU A 274 7.74 20.20 -0.38
CA GLU A 274 8.71 19.94 0.67
C GLU A 274 8.00 19.62 1.98
N TYR A 275 8.48 18.64 2.71
CA TYR A 275 7.94 18.27 4.01
C TYR A 275 8.96 17.53 4.86
N LYS A 276 8.74 17.56 6.18
CA LYS A 276 9.54 16.77 7.14
C LYS A 276 8.92 15.41 7.38
N LYS A 277 9.73 14.38 7.30
CA LYS A 277 9.32 13.00 7.61
C LYS A 277 10.21 12.43 8.70
N GLN A 278 9.60 11.85 9.73
CA GLN A 278 10.33 11.12 10.75
C GLN A 278 10.79 9.77 10.18
N MET A 279 12.09 9.54 10.17
CA MET A 279 12.72 8.29 9.74
C MET A 279 13.72 7.85 10.79
N PHE A 280 13.55 6.65 11.34
CA PHE A 280 14.45 6.09 12.36
C PHE A 280 14.73 7.05 13.53
N GLY A 281 13.68 7.74 14.01
CA GLY A 281 13.80 8.69 15.12
C GLY A 281 14.34 10.08 14.74
N LYS A 282 14.78 10.31 13.50
CA LYS A 282 15.27 11.60 13.00
C LYS A 282 14.29 12.23 12.04
N LEU A 283 14.16 13.57 12.09
CA LEU A 283 13.42 14.33 11.07
C LEU A 283 14.33 14.47 9.84
N ALA A 284 13.84 14.03 8.68
CA ALA A 284 14.51 14.22 7.40
C ALA A 284 13.65 15.07 6.48
N ASP A 285 14.26 16.05 5.83
CA ASP A 285 13.61 16.82 4.79
C ASP A 285 13.40 15.95 3.55
N LYS A 286 12.21 16.03 2.98
CA LYS A 286 11.80 15.32 1.78
C LYS A 286 11.16 16.28 0.80
N ALA A 287 11.47 16.08 -0.47
CA ALA A 287 10.84 16.79 -1.55
C ALA A 287 10.27 15.79 -2.56
N GLU A 288 9.01 15.96 -2.89
CA GLU A 288 8.31 15.18 -3.90
C GLU A 288 7.66 16.14 -4.90
N TYR A 289 7.41 15.69 -6.11
CA TYR A 289 6.78 16.52 -7.14
C TYR A 289 5.46 15.91 -7.61
N PHE A 290 4.61 16.79 -8.10
CA PHE A 290 3.51 16.47 -9.00
C PHE A 290 3.85 17.02 -10.37
N CYS A 291 3.77 16.22 -11.41
CA CYS A 291 3.91 16.62 -12.79
C CYS A 291 2.58 16.40 -13.52
N LEU A 292 1.96 17.50 -13.95
CA LEU A 292 0.70 17.47 -14.71
C LEU A 292 1.00 17.57 -16.19
N ILE A 293 0.51 16.61 -16.98
CA ILE A 293 0.65 16.51 -18.43
C ILE A 293 -0.76 16.42 -19.04
N LYS A 294 -1.00 17.27 -20.06
CA LYS A 294 -2.29 17.32 -20.78
C LYS A 294 -2.16 16.86 -22.21
#